data_8a51de59b9a044a55885071c8573fa72
#
_entry.id   8a51de59b9a044a55885071c8573fa72
#
_cell.length_a   1.000
_cell.length_b   1.000
_cell.length_c   1.000
_cell.angle_alpha   90.00
_cell.angle_beta   90.00
_cell.angle_gamma   90.00
#
_symmetry.space_group_name_H-M   'P 1'
#
loop_
_entity.id
_entity.type
_entity.pdbx_description
1 polymer ?
#
loop_
_entity_poly.entity_id
_entity_poly.type
_entity_poly.pdbx_seq_one_letter_code
_entity_poly.pdbx_strand_id
1 'polypeptide(L)'
;MSFRDSNLALSVCSLAIVTAAAGTHARAAGGQAGAEPVNFQRDVRPILADNCFQCHGPDEGSRQAELRLDTQDGALAARPRGAAVVPTDIDASTLYQRIAHEDDRRRMPPVASNKTLSDDQIDLLRRWIAEGASWDQHWSFVEIARAAPPAVTDEAWVRNPVDRFILSRLEAEGLEPAAAADKRTLARRV
;
A
#
# COMPACT_ATOMS: atom_id res chain seq x y z
N MET A 1 -75.88 -40.05 48.50
CA MET A 1 -75.97 -38.61 48.24
C MET A 1 -74.68 -38.03 48.70
N SER A 2 -73.68 -37.88 47.82
CA SER A 2 -72.45 -37.22 48.19
C SER A 2 -71.82 -36.71 46.89
N PHE A 3 -71.78 -35.40 46.76
CA PHE A 3 -71.13 -34.69 45.66
C PHE A 3 -69.65 -34.68 45.93
N ARG A 4 -68.87 -35.09 44.97
CA ARG A 4 -67.42 -35.00 44.97
C ARG A 4 -67.02 -33.89 44.03
N ASP A 5 -66.47 -32.86 44.60
CA ASP A 5 -65.83 -31.75 43.83
C ASP A 5 -64.54 -32.21 43.14
N SER A 6 -64.50 -32.04 41.87
CA SER A 6 -63.29 -32.25 41.10
C SER A 6 -62.60 -30.93 40.82
N ASN A 7 -61.49 -30.69 41.52
CA ASN A 7 -60.62 -29.56 41.28
C ASN A 7 -59.84 -29.76 39.98
N LEU A 8 -60.14 -28.93 39.00
CA LEU A 8 -59.39 -28.86 37.73
C LEU A 8 -58.25 -27.89 37.91
N ALA A 9 -57.03 -28.42 38.02
CA ALA A 9 -55.81 -27.61 38.07
C ALA A 9 -55.47 -27.16 36.66
N LEU A 10 -55.59 -25.84 36.39
CA LEU A 10 -55.09 -25.22 35.17
C LEU A 10 -53.55 -25.12 35.27
N SER A 11 -52.85 -25.94 34.48
CA SER A 11 -51.42 -25.82 34.30
C SER A 11 -51.15 -24.72 33.28
N VAL A 12 -50.64 -23.59 33.78
CA VAL A 12 -50.23 -22.46 32.95
C VAL A 12 -48.86 -22.79 32.37
N CYS A 13 -48.84 -23.17 31.09
CA CYS A 13 -47.60 -23.39 30.32
C CYS A 13 -47.01 -22.03 29.94
N SER A 14 -46.00 -21.59 30.66
CA SER A 14 -45.26 -20.37 30.35
C SER A 14 -44.39 -20.59 29.08
N LEU A 15 -44.87 -20.05 27.97
CA LEU A 15 -44.13 -20.03 26.72
C LEU A 15 -43.05 -18.95 26.82
N ALA A 16 -41.78 -19.37 27.04
CA ALA A 16 -40.65 -18.49 26.99
C ALA A 16 -40.35 -18.14 25.52
N ILE A 17 -40.68 -16.91 25.13
CA ILE A 17 -40.30 -16.33 23.83
C ILE A 17 -38.82 -16.00 23.90
N VAL A 18 -37.97 -16.84 23.31
CA VAL A 18 -36.55 -16.51 23.04
C VAL A 18 -36.50 -15.56 21.86
N THR A 19 -36.40 -14.28 22.13
CA THR A 19 -36.08 -13.26 21.13
C THR A 19 -34.62 -13.43 20.73
N ALA A 20 -34.38 -14.08 19.59
CA ALA A 20 -33.09 -14.09 18.93
C ALA A 20 -32.80 -12.66 18.44
N ALA A 21 -31.97 -11.92 19.18
CA ALA A 21 -31.39 -10.69 18.70
C ALA A 21 -30.47 -11.01 17.53
N ALA A 22 -30.96 -10.81 16.31
CA ALA A 22 -30.12 -10.80 15.11
C ALA A 22 -29.17 -9.61 15.24
N GLY A 23 -27.98 -9.85 15.78
CA GLY A 23 -26.88 -8.91 15.76
C GLY A 23 -26.50 -8.66 14.30
N THR A 24 -27.03 -7.60 13.71
CA THR A 24 -26.48 -7.02 12.50
C THR A 24 -25.05 -6.57 12.83
N HIS A 25 -24.07 -7.44 12.55
CA HIS A 25 -22.69 -7.01 12.49
C HIS A 25 -22.60 -6.02 11.32
N ALA A 26 -22.80 -4.75 11.63
CA ALA A 26 -22.36 -3.68 10.75
C ALA A 26 -20.85 -3.91 10.54
N ARG A 27 -20.52 -4.49 9.40
CA ARG A 27 -19.16 -4.54 8.91
C ARG A 27 -18.76 -3.09 8.74
N ALA A 28 -18.07 -2.56 9.75
CA ALA A 28 -17.45 -1.26 9.65
C ALA A 28 -16.66 -1.31 8.33
N ALA A 29 -17.07 -0.50 7.37
CA ALA A 29 -16.24 -0.18 6.24
C ALA A 29 -14.94 0.34 6.86
N GLY A 30 -13.91 -0.50 6.88
CA GLY A 30 -12.60 -0.14 7.36
C GLY A 30 -12.15 1.04 6.52
N GLY A 31 -12.40 2.24 7.04
CA GLY A 31 -11.72 3.42 6.55
C GLY A 31 -10.24 3.07 6.63
N GLN A 32 -9.57 3.10 5.49
CA GLN A 32 -8.12 2.92 5.40
C GLN A 32 -7.49 4.08 6.15
N ALA A 33 -7.42 3.94 7.48
CA ALA A 33 -6.68 4.84 8.33
C ALA A 33 -5.21 4.71 7.93
N GLY A 34 -4.69 5.71 7.20
CA GLY A 34 -3.26 5.94 7.13
C GLY A 34 -2.45 5.03 6.20
N ALA A 35 -2.96 4.70 5.00
CA ALA A 35 -2.03 4.23 3.97
C ALA A 35 -1.00 5.34 3.72
N GLU A 36 0.28 5.03 3.92
CA GLU A 36 1.38 5.94 3.62
C GLU A 36 1.22 6.48 2.18
N PRO A 37 1.47 7.79 1.94
CA PRO A 37 1.38 8.36 0.60
C PRO A 37 2.25 7.57 -0.38
N VAL A 38 1.78 7.42 -1.60
CA VAL A 38 2.53 6.70 -2.64
C VAL A 38 3.80 7.47 -2.98
N ASN A 39 4.95 6.83 -2.76
CA ASN A 39 6.26 7.39 -3.08
C ASN A 39 6.68 6.99 -4.50
N PHE A 40 7.00 7.98 -5.35
CA PHE A 40 7.35 7.71 -6.74
C PHE A 40 8.57 6.78 -6.88
N GLN A 41 9.65 7.04 -6.17
CA GLN A 41 10.90 6.29 -6.31
C GLN A 41 10.79 4.85 -5.79
N ARG A 42 10.09 4.67 -4.67
CA ARG A 42 9.94 3.36 -4.01
C ARG A 42 8.89 2.49 -4.69
N ASP A 43 7.74 3.09 -5.04
CA ASP A 43 6.53 2.33 -5.37
C ASP A 43 6.21 2.38 -6.87
N VAL A 44 6.28 3.56 -7.51
CA VAL A 44 5.84 3.78 -8.89
C VAL A 44 6.94 3.50 -9.89
N ARG A 45 8.14 4.07 -9.67
CA ARG A 45 9.25 3.97 -10.61
C ARG A 45 9.64 2.53 -10.95
N PRO A 46 9.70 1.56 -10.02
CA PRO A 46 9.97 0.16 -10.36
C PRO A 46 8.93 -0.42 -11.32
N ILE A 47 7.64 -0.15 -11.11
CA ILE A 47 6.57 -0.62 -11.99
C ILE A 47 6.74 -0.07 -13.40
N LEU A 48 7.00 1.25 -13.53
CA LEU A 48 7.20 1.89 -14.82
C LEU A 48 8.49 1.40 -15.51
N ALA A 49 9.56 1.21 -14.75
CA ALA A 49 10.83 0.73 -15.26
C ALA A 49 10.71 -0.68 -15.86
N ASP A 50 10.06 -1.57 -15.13
CA ASP A 50 9.94 -2.97 -15.55
C ASP A 50 8.96 -3.16 -16.70
N ASN A 51 7.91 -2.33 -16.78
CA ASN A 51 6.80 -2.57 -17.70
C ASN A 51 6.70 -1.56 -18.86
N CYS A 52 7.24 -0.34 -18.71
CA CYS A 52 6.99 0.76 -19.63
C CYS A 52 8.25 1.36 -20.28
N PHE A 53 9.38 1.47 -19.54
CA PHE A 53 10.55 2.23 -20.00
C PHE A 53 11.23 1.64 -21.24
N GLN A 54 11.06 0.37 -21.51
CA GLN A 54 11.59 -0.23 -22.74
C GLN A 54 11.08 0.48 -24.01
N CYS A 55 9.78 0.88 -23.99
CA CYS A 55 9.13 1.56 -25.11
C CYS A 55 8.79 3.03 -24.83
N HIS A 56 8.80 3.45 -23.57
CA HIS A 56 8.42 4.81 -23.15
C HIS A 56 9.45 5.39 -22.17
N GLY A 57 10.72 5.12 -22.40
CA GLY A 57 11.83 5.52 -21.55
C GLY A 57 12.87 6.41 -22.28
N PRO A 58 14.10 6.45 -21.76
CA PRO A 58 15.15 7.36 -22.22
C PRO A 58 15.70 7.02 -23.61
N ASP A 59 15.64 5.75 -24.03
CA ASP A 59 16.22 5.33 -25.31
C ASP A 59 15.36 5.81 -26.50
N GLU A 60 15.91 6.73 -27.28
CA GLU A 60 15.24 7.30 -28.45
C GLU A 60 15.02 6.28 -29.56
N GLY A 61 15.92 5.31 -29.69
CA GLY A 61 15.86 4.29 -30.75
C GLY A 61 14.69 3.33 -30.58
N SER A 62 14.28 3.04 -29.36
CA SER A 62 13.17 2.14 -29.04
C SER A 62 11.88 2.88 -28.62
N ARG A 63 11.96 4.21 -28.46
CA ARG A 63 10.83 5.01 -27.96
C ARG A 63 9.63 4.98 -28.89
N GLN A 64 8.48 4.64 -28.34
CA GLN A 64 7.22 4.62 -29.07
C GLN A 64 6.38 5.85 -28.73
N ALA A 65 5.68 6.35 -29.75
CA ALA A 65 4.75 7.49 -29.64
C ALA A 65 5.37 8.75 -29.01
N GLU A 66 6.67 8.94 -29.03
CA GLU A 66 7.38 10.06 -28.41
C GLU A 66 7.04 10.26 -26.92
N LEU A 67 6.59 9.19 -26.25
CA LEU A 67 6.21 9.25 -24.85
C LEU A 67 7.40 8.91 -23.94
N ARG A 68 7.64 9.77 -22.94
CA ARG A 68 8.60 9.54 -21.86
C ARG A 68 7.87 9.42 -20.54
N LEU A 69 7.94 8.25 -19.92
CA LEU A 69 7.41 7.99 -18.59
C LEU A 69 8.53 7.94 -17.53
N ASP A 70 9.76 8.10 -17.93
CA ASP A 70 10.94 8.17 -17.06
C ASP A 70 11.22 9.57 -16.53
N THR A 71 10.55 10.59 -17.06
CA THR A 71 10.65 11.99 -16.64
C THR A 71 9.27 12.58 -16.35
N GLN A 72 9.20 13.47 -15.36
CA GLN A 72 7.97 14.19 -15.01
C GLN A 72 7.44 14.99 -16.21
N ASP A 73 8.31 15.81 -16.81
CA ASP A 73 7.93 16.64 -17.95
C ASP A 73 7.36 15.83 -19.11
N GLY A 74 7.97 14.68 -19.42
CA GLY A 74 7.50 13.80 -20.47
C GLY A 74 6.14 13.14 -20.18
N ALA A 75 5.89 12.77 -18.93
CA ALA A 75 4.64 12.17 -18.50
C ALA A 75 3.49 13.18 -18.45
N LEU A 76 3.78 14.44 -18.04
CA LEU A 76 2.80 15.52 -17.93
C LEU A 76 2.61 16.29 -19.25
N ALA A 77 3.47 16.09 -20.24
CA ALA A 77 3.42 16.82 -21.51
C ALA A 77 2.07 16.69 -22.20
N ALA A 78 1.57 17.82 -22.70
CA ALA A 78 0.36 17.83 -23.53
C ALA A 78 0.61 17.07 -24.84
N ARG A 79 -0.31 16.19 -25.23
CA ARG A 79 -0.22 15.32 -26.39
C ARG A 79 -1.55 15.32 -27.15
N PRO A 80 -1.58 14.93 -28.44
CA PRO A 80 -2.83 14.95 -29.23
C PRO A 80 -3.98 14.10 -28.62
N ARG A 81 -3.65 13.07 -27.82
CA ARG A 81 -4.61 12.19 -27.14
C ARG A 81 -4.74 12.44 -25.64
N GLY A 82 -4.24 13.54 -25.14
CA GLY A 82 -4.13 13.89 -23.74
C GLY A 82 -2.77 13.53 -23.14
N ALA A 83 -2.44 14.13 -22.00
CA ALA A 83 -1.23 13.82 -21.25
C ALA A 83 -1.24 12.36 -20.75
N ALA A 84 -0.06 11.78 -20.56
CA ALA A 84 0.01 10.44 -19.98
C ALA A 84 -0.46 10.45 -18.52
N VAL A 85 -0.09 11.48 -17.77
CA VAL A 85 -0.48 11.69 -16.38
C VAL A 85 -1.05 13.09 -16.23
N VAL A 86 -2.25 13.19 -15.67
CA VAL A 86 -2.86 14.46 -15.22
C VAL A 86 -3.00 14.36 -13.72
N PRO A 87 -2.23 15.12 -12.95
CA PRO A 87 -2.28 15.06 -11.48
C PRO A 87 -3.69 15.25 -10.96
N THR A 88 -4.11 14.40 -10.02
CA THR A 88 -5.44 14.34 -9.39
C THR A 88 -6.60 13.90 -10.31
N ASP A 89 -6.37 13.77 -11.62
CA ASP A 89 -7.40 13.37 -12.57
C ASP A 89 -7.07 12.03 -13.25
N ILE A 90 -7.66 10.97 -12.71
CA ILE A 90 -7.44 9.60 -13.19
C ILE A 90 -8.04 9.43 -14.59
N ASP A 91 -9.24 9.98 -14.82
CA ASP A 91 -9.99 9.79 -16.06
C ASP A 91 -9.37 10.55 -17.24
N ALA A 92 -8.75 11.70 -16.98
CA ALA A 92 -7.98 12.44 -17.99
C ALA A 92 -6.58 11.84 -18.23
N SER A 93 -6.09 10.95 -17.37
CA SER A 93 -4.77 10.34 -17.46
C SER A 93 -4.76 9.18 -18.46
N THR A 94 -4.14 9.40 -19.66
CA THR A 94 -4.12 8.35 -20.70
C THR A 94 -3.31 7.11 -20.28
N LEU A 95 -2.38 7.23 -19.34
CA LEU A 95 -1.69 6.09 -18.72
C LEU A 95 -2.70 5.14 -18.09
N TYR A 96 -3.56 5.66 -17.20
CA TYR A 96 -4.55 4.84 -16.51
C TYR A 96 -5.57 4.24 -17.47
N GLN A 97 -6.10 5.05 -18.41
CA GLN A 97 -7.02 4.56 -19.44
C GLN A 97 -6.45 3.37 -20.24
N ARG A 98 -5.13 3.33 -20.43
CA ARG A 98 -4.46 2.27 -21.19
C ARG A 98 -4.17 1.04 -20.35
N ILE A 99 -3.68 1.20 -19.11
CA ILE A 99 -3.35 0.03 -18.26
C ILE A 99 -4.59 -0.69 -17.75
N ALA A 100 -5.71 0.02 -17.54
CA ALA A 100 -6.97 -0.53 -17.08
C ALA A 100 -7.92 -0.93 -18.25
N HIS A 101 -7.46 -0.86 -19.51
CA HIS A 101 -8.34 -1.11 -20.66
C HIS A 101 -8.66 -2.59 -20.81
N GLU A 102 -9.95 -2.93 -21.02
CA GLU A 102 -10.42 -4.32 -21.21
C GLU A 102 -10.00 -4.91 -22.56
N ASP A 103 -9.98 -4.09 -23.63
CA ASP A 103 -9.58 -4.53 -24.96
C ASP A 103 -8.04 -4.64 -25.05
N ASP A 104 -7.54 -5.86 -25.26
CA ASP A 104 -6.11 -6.20 -25.37
C ASP A 104 -5.38 -5.40 -26.46
N ARG A 105 -6.08 -4.97 -27.53
CA ARG A 105 -5.50 -4.17 -28.60
C ARG A 105 -5.20 -2.73 -28.18
N ARG A 106 -5.84 -2.29 -27.13
CA ARG A 106 -5.72 -0.93 -26.59
C ARG A 106 -4.99 -0.90 -25.26
N ARG A 107 -4.94 -2.04 -24.58
CA ARG A 107 -4.29 -2.15 -23.28
C ARG A 107 -2.78 -2.00 -23.38
N MET A 108 -2.18 -1.45 -22.35
CA MET A 108 -0.74 -1.37 -22.16
C MET A 108 -0.33 -2.07 -20.85
N PRO A 109 0.79 -2.77 -20.81
CA PRO A 109 1.67 -3.11 -21.95
C PRO A 109 0.95 -3.99 -22.98
N PRO A 110 1.35 -3.92 -24.27
CA PRO A 110 0.74 -4.74 -25.31
C PRO A 110 1.08 -6.22 -25.12
N VAL A 111 0.16 -7.12 -25.47
CA VAL A 111 0.33 -8.57 -25.30
C VAL A 111 1.66 -9.09 -25.90
N ALA A 112 2.09 -8.55 -27.02
CA ALA A 112 3.35 -8.93 -27.67
C ALA A 112 4.60 -8.61 -26.85
N SER A 113 4.52 -7.78 -25.81
CA SER A 113 5.64 -7.46 -24.92
C SER A 113 5.93 -8.56 -23.88
N ASN A 114 5.02 -9.53 -23.72
CA ASN A 114 5.05 -10.53 -22.63
C ASN A 114 5.11 -9.90 -21.21
N LYS A 115 4.60 -8.69 -21.06
CA LYS A 115 4.52 -7.96 -19.78
C LYS A 115 3.06 -7.76 -19.41
N THR A 116 2.76 -7.92 -18.11
CA THR A 116 1.42 -7.74 -17.57
C THR A 116 1.52 -7.07 -16.22
N LEU A 117 0.69 -6.07 -15.98
CA LEU A 117 0.53 -5.47 -14.66
C LEU A 117 -0.44 -6.30 -13.81
N SER A 118 -0.15 -6.46 -12.54
CA SER A 118 -1.11 -6.99 -11.58
C SER A 118 -2.16 -5.93 -11.20
N ASP A 119 -3.29 -6.38 -10.67
CA ASP A 119 -4.34 -5.48 -10.18
C ASP A 119 -3.81 -4.53 -9.10
N ASP A 120 -2.94 -5.00 -8.22
CA ASP A 120 -2.29 -4.18 -7.18
C ASP A 120 -1.40 -3.10 -7.79
N GLN A 121 -0.68 -3.40 -8.86
CA GLN A 121 0.15 -2.42 -9.57
C GLN A 121 -0.71 -1.37 -10.27
N ILE A 122 -1.81 -1.78 -10.87
CA ILE A 122 -2.77 -0.86 -11.52
C ILE A 122 -3.41 0.05 -10.47
N ASP A 123 -3.83 -0.51 -9.32
CA ASP A 123 -4.41 0.27 -8.23
C ASP A 123 -3.40 1.23 -7.61
N LEU A 124 -2.14 0.82 -7.46
CA LEU A 124 -1.08 1.68 -6.96
C LEU A 124 -0.83 2.88 -7.90
N LEU A 125 -0.76 2.65 -9.20
CA LEU A 125 -0.64 3.73 -10.19
C LEU A 125 -1.86 4.66 -10.18
N ARG A 126 -3.06 4.11 -10.04
CA ARG A 126 -4.30 4.88 -9.89
C ARG A 126 -4.24 5.79 -8.65
N ARG A 127 -3.85 5.23 -7.50
CA ARG A 127 -3.69 5.98 -6.25
C ARG A 127 -2.65 7.09 -6.38
N TRP A 128 -1.50 6.79 -6.98
CA TRP A 128 -0.46 7.78 -7.22
C TRP A 128 -0.98 8.98 -8.02
N ILE A 129 -1.73 8.73 -9.10
CA ILE A 129 -2.34 9.81 -9.90
C ILE A 129 -3.35 10.60 -9.04
N ALA A 130 -4.22 9.91 -8.29
CA ALA A 130 -5.23 10.53 -7.43
C ALA A 130 -4.61 11.41 -6.32
N GLU A 131 -3.46 11.00 -5.77
CA GLU A 131 -2.71 11.70 -4.75
C GLU A 131 -1.89 12.88 -5.31
N GLY A 132 -1.99 13.18 -6.62
CA GLY A 132 -1.36 14.33 -7.26
C GLY A 132 -0.13 14.00 -8.08
N ALA A 133 0.15 12.72 -8.33
CA ALA A 133 1.27 12.23 -9.15
C ALA A 133 2.60 12.89 -8.77
N SER A 134 2.95 12.90 -7.49
CA SER A 134 4.20 13.48 -7.00
C SER A 134 5.40 12.72 -7.57
N TRP A 135 6.38 13.46 -8.06
CA TRP A 135 7.64 12.95 -8.58
C TRP A 135 8.75 13.30 -7.59
N ASP A 136 9.06 12.35 -6.72
CA ASP A 136 10.12 12.55 -5.76
C ASP A 136 11.49 12.51 -6.44
N GLN A 137 12.36 13.39 -5.99
CA GLN A 137 13.76 13.37 -6.41
C GLN A 137 14.42 12.07 -5.92
N HIS A 138 15.28 11.47 -6.75
CA HIS A 138 16.03 10.29 -6.32
C HIS A 138 16.83 10.63 -5.06
N TRP A 139 16.81 9.73 -4.09
CA TRP A 139 17.41 9.93 -2.76
C TRP A 139 18.86 10.42 -2.79
N SER A 140 19.65 10.03 -3.81
CA SER A 140 21.05 10.44 -3.94
C SER A 140 21.23 11.92 -4.29
N PHE A 141 20.16 12.60 -4.71
CA PHE A 141 20.14 14.03 -5.01
C PHE A 141 19.42 14.85 -3.96
N VAL A 142 18.82 14.18 -2.96
CA VAL A 142 18.18 14.85 -1.83
C VAL A 142 19.25 15.26 -0.84
N GLU A 143 19.17 16.50 -0.34
CA GLU A 143 20.08 16.97 0.71
C GLU A 143 20.00 16.06 1.94
N ILE A 144 21.18 15.68 2.46
CA ILE A 144 21.26 14.78 3.62
C ILE A 144 20.76 15.54 4.85
N ALA A 145 19.60 15.17 5.36
CA ALA A 145 19.07 15.66 6.61
C ALA A 145 19.50 14.74 7.77
N ARG A 146 19.88 15.36 8.89
CA ARG A 146 20.15 14.62 10.13
C ARG A 146 18.83 14.27 10.79
N ALA A 147 18.42 13.01 10.68
CA ALA A 147 17.24 12.54 11.39
C ALA A 147 17.46 12.61 12.91
N ALA A 148 16.46 13.10 13.65
CA ALA A 148 16.49 13.03 15.11
C ALA A 148 16.40 11.56 15.56
N PRO A 149 17.29 11.11 16.48
CA PRO A 149 17.19 9.77 17.01
C PRO A 149 15.82 9.53 17.68
N PRO A 150 15.15 8.41 17.41
CA PRO A 150 13.84 8.11 17.99
C PRO A 150 13.93 7.90 19.51
N ALA A 151 12.81 8.11 20.21
CA ALA A 151 12.67 7.68 21.59
C ALA A 151 12.57 6.14 21.62
N VAL A 152 13.17 5.53 22.63
CA VAL A 152 13.18 4.09 22.86
C VAL A 152 12.85 3.79 24.32
N THR A 153 12.37 2.58 24.61
CA THR A 153 11.97 2.18 25.95
C THR A 153 13.19 1.83 26.82
N ASP A 154 14.14 1.07 26.27
CA ASP A 154 15.35 0.66 26.99
C ASP A 154 16.52 1.61 26.70
N GLU A 155 16.53 2.75 27.38
CA GLU A 155 17.61 3.73 27.30
C GLU A 155 18.97 3.18 27.80
N ALA A 156 18.96 2.17 28.66
CA ALA A 156 20.18 1.60 29.24
C ALA A 156 20.98 0.77 28.23
N TRP A 157 20.32 0.23 27.21
CA TRP A 157 20.95 -0.51 26.12
C TRP A 157 21.69 0.42 25.14
N VAL A 158 21.25 1.66 25.02
CA VAL A 158 21.76 2.66 24.06
C VAL A 158 23.17 3.12 24.45
N ARG A 159 24.14 2.98 23.55
CA ARG A 159 25.53 3.46 23.71
C ARG A 159 25.86 4.64 22.82
N ASN A 160 25.15 4.76 21.69
CA ASN A 160 25.32 5.82 20.70
C ASN A 160 24.00 6.10 19.96
N PRO A 161 23.88 7.21 19.21
CA PRO A 161 22.63 7.57 18.52
C PRO A 161 22.13 6.53 17.52
N VAL A 162 23.01 5.72 16.90
CA VAL A 162 22.62 4.68 15.95
C VAL A 162 21.84 3.56 16.64
N ASP A 163 22.22 3.25 17.89
CA ASP A 163 21.54 2.22 18.68
C ASP A 163 20.05 2.53 18.87
N ARG A 164 19.68 3.81 18.95
CA ARG A 164 18.27 4.22 19.05
C ARG A 164 17.45 3.82 17.82
N PHE A 165 18.01 3.96 16.63
CA PHE A 165 17.32 3.55 15.40
C PHE A 165 17.16 2.03 15.33
N ILE A 166 18.18 1.28 15.76
CA ILE A 166 18.14 -0.18 15.81
C ILE A 166 17.12 -0.65 16.85
N LEU A 167 17.20 -0.10 18.07
CA LEU A 167 16.32 -0.50 19.17
C LEU A 167 14.86 -0.15 18.90
N SER A 168 14.58 1.05 18.38
CA SER A 168 13.23 1.45 17.99
C SER A 168 12.63 0.50 16.96
N ARG A 169 13.43 -0.02 16.01
CA ARG A 169 12.95 -1.00 15.05
C ARG A 169 12.68 -2.36 15.69
N LEU A 170 13.58 -2.81 16.59
CA LEU A 170 13.38 -4.05 17.35
C LEU A 170 12.10 -3.98 18.21
N GLU A 171 11.91 -2.88 18.93
CA GLU A 171 10.71 -2.65 19.75
C GLU A 171 9.42 -2.66 18.90
N ALA A 172 9.45 -2.06 17.71
CA ALA A 172 8.30 -2.05 16.78
C ALA A 172 7.93 -3.45 16.29
N GLU A 173 8.91 -4.36 16.18
CA GLU A 173 8.70 -5.76 15.78
C GLU A 173 8.48 -6.69 16.99
N GLY A 174 8.48 -6.16 18.22
CA GLY A 174 8.37 -6.96 19.45
C GLY A 174 9.58 -7.87 19.70
N LEU A 175 10.76 -7.47 19.20
CA LEU A 175 12.01 -8.22 19.35
C LEU A 175 12.90 -7.58 20.40
N GLU A 176 13.63 -8.42 21.13
CA GLU A 176 14.64 -7.97 22.08
C GLU A 176 16.05 -7.99 21.43
N PRO A 177 16.95 -7.08 21.83
CA PRO A 177 18.34 -7.14 21.40
C PRO A 177 19.01 -8.44 21.82
N ALA A 178 19.82 -9.01 20.94
CA ALA A 178 20.62 -10.18 21.30
C ALA A 178 21.63 -9.85 22.39
N ALA A 179 21.99 -10.84 23.19
CA ALA A 179 23.04 -10.71 24.21
C ALA A 179 24.36 -10.27 23.57
N ALA A 180 25.19 -9.55 24.35
CA ALA A 180 26.52 -9.12 23.90
C ALA A 180 27.34 -10.31 23.44
N ALA A 181 27.99 -10.17 22.28
CA ALA A 181 28.87 -11.20 21.76
C ALA A 181 30.11 -11.40 22.65
N ASP A 182 30.56 -12.66 22.81
CA ASP A 182 31.78 -12.99 23.53
C ASP A 182 33.04 -12.50 22.76
N LYS A 183 34.18 -12.46 23.46
CA LYS A 183 35.44 -11.98 22.91
C LYS A 183 35.90 -12.75 21.66
N ARG A 184 35.64 -14.06 21.58
CA ARG A 184 35.99 -14.90 20.44
C ARG A 184 35.13 -14.56 19.20
N THR A 185 33.87 -14.35 19.43
CA THR A 185 32.93 -13.92 18.35
C THR A 185 33.31 -12.53 17.84
N LEU A 186 33.61 -11.59 18.72
CA LEU A 186 34.10 -10.26 18.35
C LEU A 186 35.39 -10.31 17.55
N ALA A 187 36.41 -11.10 18.01
CA ALA A 187 37.66 -11.25 17.32
C ALA A 187 37.56 -11.85 15.91
N ARG A 188 36.46 -12.55 15.58
CA ARG A 188 36.21 -13.09 14.24
C ARG A 188 35.55 -12.08 13.31
N ARG A 189 35.02 -10.98 13.83
CA ARG A 189 34.29 -9.97 13.08
C ARG A 189 35.11 -8.71 12.79
N VAL A 190 36.26 -8.59 13.41
CA VAL A 190 37.25 -7.54 13.19
C VAL A 190 38.37 -8.06 12.28
#